data_6549b4ec8c3153eef574b63521df655b
#
_entry.id   6549b4ec8c3153eef574b63521df655b
#
_cell.length_a   1.000
_cell.length_b   1.000
_cell.length_c   1.000
_cell.angle_alpha   90.00
_cell.angle_beta   90.00
_cell.angle_gamma   90.00
#
_symmetry.space_group_name_H-M   'P 1'
#
loop_
_entity.id
_entity.type
_entity.pdbx_description
1 polymer ?
#
loop_
_entity_poly.entity_id
_entity_poly.type
_entity_poly.pdbx_seq_one_letter_code
_entity_poly.pdbx_strand_id
1 'polypeptide(L)'
;MLTAPLKQTPEYKRLLAGMAGAKPAVVALFGMPPTARAQMLAALCEDTGRSALVVCAGEADATRFAEDAAVFGRRAEVFPARDYVLRPVEGQSHEYEYRRLAVLGNLVGGRTSVACAPVEAVLQYTTPKQEFCGNTLTVKQGMAISMDVLIERLFGAGYLRRFQVDGPGQFSVRGGIVDIYAPDMQKPHRLEFWGDEVDSIHSFDLVSQRREGAVKKIYLSPAREVLFGDTEAAARLLRTALSKAKPAYAEALADAMDGDLKALDAGTMPAAMDKYLALRYEKPATIFEYFDAPIVFLNEPSAVREAAKGVEFRFGE
;
A
#
# COMPACT_ATOMS: atom_id res chain seq x y z
N MET A 1 8.32 -7.37 -27.10
CA MET A 1 9.09 -6.94 -28.28
C MET A 1 10.31 -6.09 -27.95
N LEU A 2 10.22 -5.08 -27.10
CA LEU A 2 11.34 -4.19 -26.75
C LEU A 2 12.47 -4.86 -25.92
N THR A 3 12.21 -5.99 -25.29
CA THR A 3 13.20 -6.79 -24.53
C THR A 3 13.94 -7.82 -25.38
N ALA A 4 13.43 -8.16 -26.57
CA ALA A 4 13.94 -9.26 -27.39
C ALA A 4 15.43 -9.16 -27.78
N PRO A 5 15.97 -7.99 -28.18
CA PRO A 5 17.40 -7.89 -28.52
C PRO A 5 18.29 -8.16 -27.31
N LEU A 6 17.90 -7.67 -26.10
CA LEU A 6 18.65 -7.87 -24.87
C LEU A 6 18.74 -9.36 -24.51
N LYS A 7 17.64 -10.11 -24.66
CA LYS A 7 17.55 -11.53 -24.31
C LYS A 7 18.49 -12.42 -25.16
N GLN A 8 18.96 -11.93 -26.31
CA GLN A 8 19.89 -12.66 -27.16
C GLN A 8 21.34 -12.50 -26.73
N THR A 9 21.66 -11.52 -25.88
CA THR A 9 23.04 -11.24 -25.46
C THR A 9 23.58 -12.35 -24.55
N PRO A 10 24.88 -12.68 -24.66
CA PRO A 10 25.52 -13.66 -23.78
C PRO A 10 25.45 -13.28 -22.29
N GLU A 11 25.50 -11.98 -22.00
CA GLU A 11 25.44 -11.41 -20.65
C GLU A 11 24.09 -11.69 -20.01
N TYR A 12 23.00 -11.44 -20.73
CA TYR A 12 21.65 -11.72 -20.27
C TYR A 12 21.44 -13.21 -19.99
N LYS A 13 21.87 -14.09 -20.90
CA LYS A 13 21.76 -15.54 -20.75
C LYS A 13 22.53 -16.05 -19.54
N ARG A 14 23.72 -15.51 -19.29
CA ARG A 14 24.51 -15.83 -18.08
C ARG A 14 23.82 -15.39 -16.81
N LEU A 15 23.25 -14.17 -16.80
CA LEU A 15 22.49 -13.64 -15.68
C LEU A 15 21.28 -14.53 -15.36
N LEU A 16 20.48 -14.86 -16.37
CA LEU A 16 19.29 -15.68 -16.22
C LEU A 16 19.65 -17.09 -15.69
N ALA A 17 20.69 -17.71 -16.23
CA ALA A 17 21.17 -19.00 -15.75
C ALA A 17 21.66 -18.95 -14.28
N GLY A 18 22.32 -17.85 -13.87
CA GLY A 18 22.74 -17.64 -12.49
C GLY A 18 21.57 -17.50 -11.51
N MET A 19 20.41 -17.02 -11.98
CA MET A 19 19.19 -16.88 -11.17
C MET A 19 18.38 -18.18 -11.04
N ALA A 20 18.65 -19.20 -11.83
CA ALA A 20 17.90 -20.47 -11.83
C ALA A 20 18.29 -21.41 -10.67
N GLY A 21 19.31 -21.07 -9.86
CA GLY A 21 19.75 -21.88 -8.74
C GLY A 21 18.80 -21.84 -7.55
N ALA A 22 18.83 -22.91 -6.71
CA ALA A 22 18.01 -23.02 -5.49
C ALA A 22 18.39 -22.01 -4.38
N LYS A 23 19.56 -21.37 -4.47
CA LYS A 23 20.01 -20.34 -3.51
C LYS A 23 19.85 -18.95 -4.12
N PRO A 24 19.50 -17.94 -3.32
CA PRO A 24 19.49 -16.57 -3.77
C PRO A 24 20.86 -16.20 -4.36
N ALA A 25 20.88 -15.74 -5.61
CA ALA A 25 22.07 -15.25 -6.26
C ALA A 25 22.15 -13.73 -6.13
N VAL A 26 23.32 -13.20 -5.77
CA VAL A 26 23.61 -11.76 -5.83
C VAL A 26 24.47 -11.52 -7.06
N VAL A 27 23.96 -10.70 -7.98
CA VAL A 27 24.64 -10.37 -9.23
C VAL A 27 24.79 -8.86 -9.33
N ALA A 28 26.00 -8.37 -9.59
CA ALA A 28 26.27 -6.96 -9.84
C ALA A 28 26.28 -6.70 -11.37
N LEU A 29 25.55 -5.67 -11.79
CA LEU A 29 25.49 -5.19 -13.16
C LEU A 29 26.17 -3.82 -13.24
N PHE A 30 27.10 -3.66 -14.18
CA PHE A 30 27.84 -2.42 -14.37
C PHE A 30 27.66 -1.85 -15.77
N GLY A 31 27.84 -0.52 -15.90
CA GLY A 31 27.83 0.15 -17.19
C GLY A 31 26.46 0.27 -17.87
N MET A 32 25.38 0.09 -17.12
CA MET A 32 24.02 0.18 -17.68
C MET A 32 23.44 1.59 -17.48
N PRO A 33 23.03 2.27 -18.58
CA PRO A 33 22.25 3.50 -18.46
C PRO A 33 20.88 3.25 -17.81
N PRO A 34 20.23 4.26 -17.21
CA PRO A 34 18.99 4.10 -16.44
C PRO A 34 17.91 3.29 -17.16
N THR A 35 17.53 3.68 -18.37
CA THR A 35 16.50 2.99 -19.15
C THR A 35 16.84 1.53 -19.46
N ALA A 36 18.14 1.21 -19.69
CA ALA A 36 18.57 -0.17 -19.91
C ALA A 36 18.42 -1.05 -18.66
N ARG A 37 18.48 -0.47 -17.44
CA ARG A 37 18.22 -1.19 -16.20
C ARG A 37 16.75 -1.61 -16.12
N ALA A 38 15.84 -0.71 -16.46
CA ALA A 38 14.41 -1.02 -16.51
C ALA A 38 14.09 -2.07 -17.58
N GLN A 39 14.76 -1.99 -18.76
CA GLN A 39 14.67 -3.00 -19.80
C GLN A 39 15.15 -4.38 -19.30
N MET A 40 16.29 -4.42 -18.61
CA MET A 40 16.85 -5.64 -18.02
C MET A 40 15.87 -6.26 -17.02
N LEU A 41 15.35 -5.46 -16.10
CA LEU A 41 14.37 -5.94 -15.12
C LEU A 41 13.11 -6.46 -15.82
N ALA A 42 12.59 -5.74 -16.81
CA ALA A 42 11.42 -6.17 -17.56
C ALA A 42 11.65 -7.52 -18.27
N ALA A 43 12.81 -7.72 -18.87
CA ALA A 43 13.18 -8.99 -19.49
C ALA A 43 13.27 -10.13 -18.47
N LEU A 44 13.87 -9.89 -17.30
CA LEU A 44 13.97 -10.87 -16.23
C LEU A 44 12.59 -11.26 -15.67
N CYS A 45 11.72 -10.29 -15.41
CA CYS A 45 10.35 -10.56 -14.98
C CYS A 45 9.57 -11.36 -16.04
N GLU A 46 9.79 -11.09 -17.32
CA GLU A 46 9.13 -11.79 -18.42
C GLU A 46 9.56 -13.26 -18.50
N ASP A 47 10.86 -13.53 -18.39
CA ASP A 47 11.40 -14.90 -18.55
C ASP A 47 11.28 -15.74 -17.29
N THR A 48 11.27 -15.14 -16.13
CA THR A 48 11.15 -15.86 -14.85
C THR A 48 9.71 -15.96 -14.33
N GLY A 49 8.78 -15.14 -14.84
CA GLY A 49 7.43 -15.00 -14.30
C GLY A 49 7.37 -14.35 -12.92
N ARG A 50 8.53 -13.86 -12.39
CA ARG A 50 8.62 -13.30 -11.03
C ARG A 50 8.25 -11.82 -11.04
N SER A 51 7.65 -11.39 -9.95
CA SER A 51 7.49 -9.97 -9.62
C SER A 51 8.82 -9.36 -9.14
N ALA A 52 8.90 -8.05 -9.08
CA ALA A 52 10.12 -7.36 -8.67
C ALA A 52 9.86 -6.23 -7.66
N LEU A 53 10.83 -6.07 -6.75
CA LEU A 53 10.95 -4.90 -5.89
C LEU A 53 12.22 -4.13 -6.29
N VAL A 54 12.03 -2.91 -6.79
CA VAL A 54 13.15 -1.99 -7.12
C VAL A 54 13.36 -1.06 -5.95
N VAL A 55 14.55 -1.08 -5.38
CA VAL A 55 14.94 -0.21 -4.27
C VAL A 55 15.78 0.93 -4.81
N CYS A 56 15.35 2.16 -4.60
CA CYS A 56 15.98 3.40 -5.04
C CYS A 56 16.45 4.23 -3.84
N ALA A 57 17.35 5.18 -4.07
CA ALA A 57 17.81 6.09 -3.04
C ALA A 57 16.68 7.03 -2.55
N GLY A 58 15.83 7.51 -3.48
CA GLY A 58 14.74 8.43 -3.19
C GLY A 58 13.51 8.19 -4.05
N GLU A 59 12.41 8.91 -3.75
CA GLU A 59 11.12 8.76 -4.46
C GLU A 59 11.21 9.22 -5.93
N ALA A 60 11.99 10.26 -6.23
CA ALA A 60 12.18 10.72 -7.60
C ALA A 60 12.83 9.65 -8.49
N ASP A 61 13.81 8.90 -7.95
CA ASP A 61 14.44 7.80 -8.69
C ASP A 61 13.49 6.60 -8.84
N ALA A 62 12.68 6.31 -7.81
CA ALA A 62 11.67 5.27 -7.87
C ALA A 62 10.59 5.59 -8.93
N THR A 63 10.15 6.85 -9.01
CA THR A 63 9.19 7.32 -10.01
C THR A 63 9.75 7.19 -11.42
N ARG A 64 10.97 7.68 -11.64
CA ARG A 64 11.64 7.56 -12.95
C ARG A 64 11.81 6.11 -13.38
N PHE A 65 12.21 5.23 -12.44
CA PHE A 65 12.37 3.81 -12.78
C PHE A 65 11.01 3.15 -13.11
N ALA A 66 9.94 3.51 -12.42
CA ALA A 66 8.60 3.01 -12.71
C ALA A 66 8.11 3.46 -14.10
N GLU A 67 8.34 4.73 -14.47
CA GLU A 67 8.05 5.26 -15.81
C GLU A 67 8.84 4.52 -16.88
N ASP A 68 10.15 4.33 -16.68
CA ASP A 68 11.00 3.57 -17.60
C ASP A 68 10.50 2.11 -17.74
N ALA A 69 10.12 1.45 -16.64
CA ALA A 69 9.60 0.09 -16.67
C ALA A 69 8.26 -0.02 -17.43
N ALA A 70 7.42 1.01 -17.36
CA ALA A 70 6.16 1.07 -18.10
C ALA A 70 6.37 1.10 -19.61
N VAL A 71 7.44 1.72 -20.11
CA VAL A 71 7.83 1.70 -21.55
C VAL A 71 8.05 0.25 -22.02
N PHE A 72 8.54 -0.62 -21.16
CA PHE A 72 8.75 -2.05 -21.46
C PHE A 72 7.55 -2.94 -21.12
N GLY A 73 6.37 -2.33 -20.95
CA GLY A 73 5.11 -3.05 -20.73
C GLY A 73 4.94 -3.63 -19.33
N ARG A 74 5.71 -3.15 -18.33
CA ARG A 74 5.53 -3.55 -16.94
C ARG A 74 4.55 -2.62 -16.24
N ARG A 75 3.61 -3.20 -15.47
CA ARG A 75 2.81 -2.42 -14.53
C ARG A 75 3.67 -2.19 -13.29
N ALA A 76 4.30 -1.04 -13.27
CA ALA A 76 5.18 -0.59 -12.20
C ALA A 76 4.51 0.54 -11.41
N GLU A 77 4.56 0.45 -10.09
CA GLU A 77 3.96 1.43 -9.18
C GLU A 77 4.98 1.86 -8.13
N VAL A 78 4.87 3.11 -7.69
CA VAL A 78 5.75 3.66 -6.65
C VAL A 78 5.11 3.42 -5.29
N PHE A 79 5.81 2.69 -4.42
CA PHE A 79 5.46 2.54 -3.01
C PHE A 79 6.16 3.63 -2.21
N PRO A 80 5.48 4.71 -1.82
CA PRO A 80 6.11 5.87 -1.19
C PRO A 80 6.49 5.59 0.25
N ALA A 81 7.45 6.36 0.77
CA ALA A 81 7.73 6.41 2.20
C ALA A 81 6.56 7.10 2.93
N ARG A 82 6.32 6.66 4.16
CA ARG A 82 5.40 7.33 5.08
C ARG A 82 6.12 8.50 5.71
N ASP A 83 5.44 9.64 5.76
CA ASP A 83 5.92 10.77 6.54
C ASP A 83 5.50 10.58 8.01
N TYR A 84 6.48 10.42 8.88
CA TYR A 84 6.24 10.30 10.32
C TYR A 84 6.05 11.68 10.96
N VAL A 85 4.87 12.24 10.81
CA VAL A 85 4.49 13.45 11.54
C VAL A 85 3.98 13.05 12.92
N LEU A 86 4.83 13.18 13.94
CA LEU A 86 4.46 12.86 15.34
C LEU A 86 3.45 13.87 15.91
N ARG A 87 3.40 15.10 15.39
CA ARG A 87 2.46 16.13 15.81
C ARG A 87 1.32 16.24 14.81
N PRO A 88 0.06 16.34 15.26
CA PRO A 88 -1.07 16.49 14.36
C PRO A 88 -0.94 17.82 13.61
N VAL A 89 -0.98 17.76 12.26
CA VAL A 89 -1.10 18.91 11.39
C VAL A 89 -2.55 18.95 10.92
N GLU A 90 -3.26 20.05 11.16
CA GLU A 90 -4.61 20.21 10.63
C GLU A 90 -4.58 20.12 9.10
N GLY A 91 -5.47 19.28 8.54
CA GLY A 91 -5.56 19.06 7.10
C GLY A 91 -4.55 18.04 6.54
N GLN A 92 -3.97 17.15 7.35
CA GLN A 92 -3.09 16.10 6.86
C GLN A 92 -3.78 15.25 5.77
N SER A 93 -3.17 15.24 4.59
CA SER A 93 -3.63 14.43 3.47
C SER A 93 -3.32 12.96 3.70
N HIS A 94 -4.30 12.07 3.42
CA HIS A 94 -4.09 10.61 3.41
C HIS A 94 -3.56 10.10 2.06
N GLU A 95 -3.13 10.98 1.17
CA GLU A 95 -2.72 10.61 -0.18
C GLU A 95 -1.57 9.59 -0.19
N TYR A 96 -0.55 9.78 0.67
CA TYR A 96 0.55 8.83 0.79
C TYR A 96 0.07 7.46 1.30
N GLU A 97 -0.81 7.45 2.31
CA GLU A 97 -1.41 6.23 2.84
C GLU A 97 -2.20 5.49 1.74
N TYR A 98 -3.04 6.20 0.99
CA TYR A 98 -3.83 5.61 -0.10
C TYR A 98 -2.94 5.10 -1.24
N ARG A 99 -1.86 5.80 -1.58
CA ARG A 99 -0.88 5.32 -2.57
C ARG A 99 -0.21 4.03 -2.10
N ARG A 100 0.19 3.92 -0.83
CA ARG A 100 0.74 2.70 -0.25
C ARG A 100 -0.27 1.55 -0.30
N LEU A 101 -1.49 1.78 0.17
CA LEU A 101 -2.58 0.80 0.14
C LEU A 101 -2.91 0.34 -1.28
N ALA A 102 -2.88 1.25 -2.26
CA ALA A 102 -3.09 0.92 -3.67
C ALA A 102 -2.04 -0.07 -4.18
N VAL A 103 -0.75 0.19 -3.90
CA VAL A 103 0.34 -0.73 -4.29
C VAL A 103 0.18 -2.08 -3.61
N LEU A 104 -0.08 -2.11 -2.29
CA LEU A 104 -0.27 -3.36 -1.55
C LEU A 104 -1.47 -4.16 -2.09
N GLY A 105 -2.60 -3.49 -2.33
CA GLY A 105 -3.80 -4.11 -2.91
C GLY A 105 -3.56 -4.62 -4.34
N ASN A 106 -2.80 -3.90 -5.14
CA ASN A 106 -2.44 -4.29 -6.50
C ASN A 106 -1.46 -5.48 -6.53
N LEU A 107 -0.51 -5.54 -5.59
CA LEU A 107 0.38 -6.69 -5.40
C LEU A 107 -0.42 -7.95 -5.00
N VAL A 108 -1.29 -7.84 -4.00
CA VAL A 108 -2.16 -8.95 -3.56
C VAL A 108 -3.07 -9.42 -4.69
N GLY A 109 -3.63 -8.48 -5.45
CA GLY A 109 -4.52 -8.78 -6.59
C GLY A 109 -3.80 -9.22 -7.86
N GLY A 110 -2.47 -9.29 -7.90
CA GLY A 110 -1.70 -9.63 -9.10
C GLY A 110 -1.82 -8.60 -10.23
N ARG A 111 -2.26 -7.37 -9.92
CA ARG A 111 -2.44 -6.29 -10.90
C ARG A 111 -1.16 -5.52 -11.18
N THR A 112 -0.21 -5.53 -10.26
CA THR A 112 1.12 -4.93 -10.36
C THR A 112 2.16 -6.02 -10.24
N SER A 113 3.18 -5.97 -11.10
CA SER A 113 4.30 -6.92 -11.11
C SER A 113 5.61 -6.31 -10.63
N VAL A 114 5.71 -4.98 -10.59
CA VAL A 114 6.91 -4.25 -10.17
C VAL A 114 6.51 -3.15 -9.18
N ALA A 115 7.06 -3.18 -7.98
CA ALA A 115 7.00 -2.05 -7.06
C ALA A 115 8.36 -1.36 -7.02
N CYS A 116 8.38 -0.05 -7.19
CA CYS A 116 9.56 0.81 -7.04
C CYS A 116 9.43 1.58 -5.74
N ALA A 117 10.42 1.51 -4.86
CA ALA A 117 10.35 2.11 -3.55
C ALA A 117 11.64 2.84 -3.19
N PRO A 118 11.58 4.04 -2.59
CA PRO A 118 12.73 4.59 -1.91
C PRO A 118 13.14 3.66 -0.76
N VAL A 119 14.44 3.61 -0.45
CA VAL A 119 14.95 2.75 0.62
C VAL A 119 14.27 3.04 1.97
N GLU A 120 13.91 4.29 2.22
CA GLU A 120 13.14 4.70 3.40
C GLU A 120 11.80 3.96 3.51
N ALA A 121 11.05 3.82 2.41
CA ALA A 121 9.78 3.08 2.40
C ALA A 121 9.99 1.57 2.63
N VAL A 122 11.11 1.02 2.14
CA VAL A 122 11.47 -0.40 2.32
C VAL A 122 11.84 -0.72 3.77
N LEU A 123 12.45 0.24 4.48
CA LEU A 123 12.83 0.13 5.89
C LEU A 123 11.64 0.36 6.83
N GLN A 124 10.55 0.95 6.34
CA GLN A 124 9.34 1.19 7.12
C GLN A 124 8.47 -0.07 7.22
N TYR A 125 7.82 -0.20 8.35
CA TYR A 125 6.80 -1.22 8.53
C TYR A 125 5.52 -0.90 7.76
N THR A 126 4.76 -1.94 7.44
CA THR A 126 3.42 -1.89 6.86
C THR A 126 2.51 -2.92 7.54
N THR A 127 1.24 -2.93 7.21
CA THR A 127 0.30 -3.94 7.68
C THR A 127 0.78 -5.33 7.27
N PRO A 128 0.70 -6.35 8.14
CA PRO A 128 0.94 -7.74 7.75
C PRO A 128 0.00 -8.17 6.61
N LYS A 129 0.53 -8.88 5.63
CA LYS A 129 -0.24 -9.32 4.44
C LYS A 129 -1.52 -10.08 4.82
N GLN A 130 -1.44 -10.92 5.85
CA GLN A 130 -2.60 -11.68 6.34
C GLN A 130 -3.70 -10.76 6.86
N GLU A 131 -3.35 -9.74 7.65
CA GLU A 131 -4.29 -8.73 8.16
C GLU A 131 -4.89 -7.91 7.02
N PHE A 132 -4.07 -7.49 6.05
CA PHE A 132 -4.54 -6.78 4.86
C PHE A 132 -5.56 -7.60 4.08
N CYS A 133 -5.24 -8.87 3.79
CA CYS A 133 -6.15 -9.78 3.08
C CYS A 133 -7.41 -10.09 3.89
N GLY A 134 -7.30 -10.25 5.21
CA GLY A 134 -8.44 -10.51 6.11
C GLY A 134 -9.45 -9.37 6.15
N ASN A 135 -8.99 -8.13 5.94
CA ASN A 135 -9.83 -6.93 5.88
C ASN A 135 -10.20 -6.52 4.45
N THR A 136 -9.83 -7.31 3.44
CA THR A 136 -10.23 -7.09 2.06
C THR A 136 -11.60 -7.73 1.80
N LEU A 137 -12.55 -6.96 1.28
CA LEU A 137 -13.88 -7.44 0.94
C LEU A 137 -13.97 -7.78 -0.55
N THR A 138 -14.63 -8.89 -0.85
CA THR A 138 -15.04 -9.19 -2.23
C THR A 138 -16.55 -9.04 -2.32
N VAL A 139 -17.01 -8.14 -3.19
CA VAL A 139 -18.43 -7.96 -3.47
C VAL A 139 -18.72 -8.38 -4.90
N LYS A 140 -19.78 -9.16 -5.11
CA LYS A 140 -20.20 -9.68 -6.40
C LYS A 140 -21.67 -9.33 -6.66
N GLN A 141 -22.01 -9.13 -7.91
CA GLN A 141 -23.42 -9.09 -8.33
C GLN A 141 -24.12 -10.40 -7.96
N GLY A 142 -25.32 -10.35 -7.42
CA GLY A 142 -26.07 -11.49 -6.91
C GLY A 142 -25.59 -11.99 -5.54
N MET A 143 -24.73 -11.24 -4.84
CA MET A 143 -24.26 -11.62 -3.51
C MET A 143 -25.32 -11.29 -2.47
N ALA A 144 -25.72 -12.31 -1.69
CA ALA A 144 -26.58 -12.12 -0.53
C ALA A 144 -25.74 -11.50 0.63
N ILE A 145 -25.98 -10.23 0.86
CA ILE A 145 -25.40 -9.44 1.97
C ILE A 145 -26.33 -8.25 2.22
N SER A 146 -26.69 -8.02 3.47
CA SER A 146 -27.46 -6.82 3.81
C SER A 146 -26.58 -5.58 3.70
N MET A 147 -27.20 -4.44 3.38
CA MET A 147 -26.51 -3.16 3.32
C MET A 147 -25.85 -2.79 4.64
N ASP A 148 -26.48 -3.07 5.77
CA ASP A 148 -25.96 -2.79 7.10
C ASP A 148 -24.68 -3.58 7.39
N VAL A 149 -24.65 -4.86 7.04
CA VAL A 149 -23.45 -5.69 7.17
C VAL A 149 -22.32 -5.18 6.27
N LEU A 150 -22.63 -4.73 5.06
CA LEU A 150 -21.60 -4.12 4.19
C LEU A 150 -21.06 -2.82 4.80
N ILE A 151 -21.93 -1.96 5.31
CA ILE A 151 -21.55 -0.69 5.95
C ILE A 151 -20.67 -0.94 7.19
N GLU A 152 -21.04 -1.90 8.04
CA GLU A 152 -20.23 -2.29 9.20
C GLU A 152 -18.83 -2.75 8.79
N ARG A 153 -18.74 -3.60 7.75
CA ARG A 153 -17.45 -4.05 7.22
C ARG A 153 -16.62 -2.92 6.62
N LEU A 154 -17.25 -1.95 5.94
CA LEU A 154 -16.56 -0.77 5.41
C LEU A 154 -15.98 0.08 6.54
N PHE A 155 -16.73 0.32 7.63
CA PHE A 155 -16.18 0.99 8.80
C PHE A 155 -15.04 0.21 9.43
N GLY A 156 -15.17 -1.10 9.59
CA GLY A 156 -14.10 -1.98 10.09
C GLY A 156 -12.86 -1.96 9.23
N ALA A 157 -13.00 -1.80 7.91
CA ALA A 157 -11.91 -1.65 6.96
C ALA A 157 -11.35 -0.20 6.86
N GLY A 158 -11.83 0.72 7.71
CA GLY A 158 -11.31 2.09 7.83
C GLY A 158 -11.87 3.09 6.82
N TYR A 159 -12.95 2.75 6.09
CA TYR A 159 -13.58 3.69 5.17
C TYR A 159 -14.33 4.80 5.91
N LEU A 160 -14.29 6.01 5.34
CA LEU A 160 -14.98 7.16 5.86
C LEU A 160 -16.33 7.34 5.15
N ARG A 161 -17.43 7.40 5.93
CA ARG A 161 -18.75 7.73 5.38
C ARG A 161 -18.81 9.22 5.04
N ARG A 162 -19.23 9.53 3.81
CA ARG A 162 -19.43 10.89 3.30
C ARG A 162 -20.85 11.04 2.76
N PHE A 163 -21.28 12.30 2.59
CA PHE A 163 -22.54 12.57 1.89
C PHE A 163 -22.45 12.15 0.41
N GLN A 164 -21.31 12.40 -0.21
CA GLN A 164 -20.95 11.99 -1.57
C GLN A 164 -19.49 11.55 -1.57
N VAL A 165 -19.16 10.54 -2.34
CA VAL A 165 -17.78 10.08 -2.55
C VAL A 165 -17.07 11.09 -3.44
N ASP A 166 -15.95 11.64 -2.98
CA ASP A 166 -15.09 12.60 -3.67
C ASP A 166 -13.61 12.17 -3.72
N GLY A 167 -13.26 11.05 -3.11
CA GLY A 167 -11.90 10.52 -3.10
C GLY A 167 -11.80 9.08 -2.60
N PRO A 168 -10.60 8.47 -2.69
CA PRO A 168 -10.33 7.13 -2.19
C PRO A 168 -10.58 7.01 -0.67
N GLY A 169 -10.86 5.79 -0.21
CA GLY A 169 -11.12 5.49 1.19
C GLY A 169 -12.48 5.97 1.70
N GLN A 170 -13.39 6.31 0.81
CA GLN A 170 -14.69 6.85 1.16
C GLN A 170 -15.83 5.98 0.65
N PHE A 171 -16.97 6.06 1.34
CA PHE A 171 -18.25 5.53 0.86
C PHE A 171 -19.40 6.47 1.20
N SER A 172 -20.49 6.36 0.45
CA SER A 172 -21.76 7.05 0.72
C SER A 172 -22.94 6.10 0.59
N VAL A 173 -24.02 6.39 1.31
CA VAL A 173 -25.25 5.58 1.30
C VAL A 173 -26.44 6.48 1.03
N ARG A 174 -27.23 6.14 -0.01
CA ARG A 174 -28.43 6.87 -0.39
C ARG A 174 -29.53 5.89 -0.80
N GLY A 175 -30.54 5.70 0.06
CA GLY A 175 -31.58 4.68 -0.16
C GLY A 175 -30.96 3.28 -0.31
N GLY A 176 -31.29 2.59 -1.39
CA GLY A 176 -30.74 1.27 -1.74
C GLY A 176 -29.39 1.30 -2.46
N ILE A 177 -28.62 2.39 -2.38
CA ILE A 177 -27.38 2.59 -3.13
C ILE A 177 -26.22 2.82 -2.18
N VAL A 178 -25.09 2.12 -2.42
CA VAL A 178 -23.82 2.34 -1.75
C VAL A 178 -22.76 2.68 -2.80
N ASP A 179 -22.22 3.89 -2.73
CA ASP A 179 -21.08 4.32 -3.54
C ASP A 179 -19.81 4.11 -2.75
N ILE A 180 -18.77 3.52 -3.36
CA ILE A 180 -17.51 3.16 -2.67
C ILE A 180 -16.32 3.48 -3.57
N TYR A 181 -15.25 4.05 -2.99
CA TYR A 181 -13.98 4.27 -3.68
C TYR A 181 -12.83 3.67 -2.86
N ALA A 182 -12.40 2.46 -3.21
CA ALA A 182 -11.25 1.84 -2.55
C ALA A 182 -9.92 2.45 -3.03
N PRO A 183 -8.87 2.49 -2.18
CA PRO A 183 -7.57 3.06 -2.54
C PRO A 183 -6.91 2.45 -3.78
N ASP A 184 -7.12 1.15 -4.03
CA ASP A 184 -6.54 0.40 -5.16
C ASP A 184 -7.42 0.39 -6.43
N MET A 185 -8.48 1.20 -6.46
CA MET A 185 -9.36 1.36 -7.61
C MET A 185 -9.01 2.60 -8.41
N GLN A 186 -9.14 2.53 -9.73
CA GLN A 186 -9.00 3.69 -10.61
C GLN A 186 -10.25 4.59 -10.63
N LYS A 187 -11.42 4.01 -10.35
CA LYS A 187 -12.72 4.69 -10.35
C LYS A 187 -13.57 4.18 -9.20
N PRO A 188 -14.45 5.02 -8.65
CA PRO A 188 -15.42 4.58 -7.66
C PRO A 188 -16.47 3.67 -8.30
N HIS A 189 -17.11 2.86 -7.44
CA HIS A 189 -18.16 1.93 -7.83
C HIS A 189 -19.44 2.18 -7.05
N ARG A 190 -20.56 2.05 -7.75
CA ARG A 190 -21.92 2.13 -7.23
C ARG A 190 -22.52 0.75 -7.17
N LEU A 191 -22.92 0.34 -5.97
CA LEU A 191 -23.63 -0.88 -5.70
C LEU A 191 -25.12 -0.55 -5.52
N GLU A 192 -26.00 -1.24 -6.22
CA GLU A 192 -27.44 -1.14 -6.03
C GLU A 192 -27.95 -2.39 -5.35
N PHE A 193 -28.77 -2.21 -4.36
CA PHE A 193 -29.33 -3.28 -3.55
C PHE A 193 -30.81 -3.49 -3.85
N TRP A 194 -31.21 -4.75 -3.94
CA TRP A 194 -32.60 -5.16 -3.90
C TRP A 194 -32.82 -6.04 -2.67
N GLY A 195 -33.42 -5.47 -1.62
CA GLY A 195 -33.43 -6.12 -0.31
C GLY A 195 -32.01 -6.36 0.21
N ASP A 196 -31.71 -7.60 0.57
CA ASP A 196 -30.39 -8.04 1.08
C ASP A 196 -29.51 -8.67 -0.01
N GLU A 197 -29.68 -8.26 -1.26
CA GLU A 197 -28.88 -8.73 -2.39
C GLU A 197 -28.27 -7.57 -3.17
N VAL A 198 -27.03 -7.72 -3.63
CA VAL A 198 -26.38 -6.78 -4.54
C VAL A 198 -26.91 -7.03 -5.97
N ASP A 199 -27.86 -6.23 -6.41
CA ASP A 199 -28.49 -6.35 -7.72
C ASP A 199 -27.52 -6.01 -8.86
N SER A 200 -26.81 -4.86 -8.73
CA SER A 200 -25.89 -4.41 -9.77
C SER A 200 -24.69 -3.67 -9.20
N ILE A 201 -23.58 -3.69 -9.97
CA ILE A 201 -22.35 -2.95 -9.66
C ILE A 201 -21.92 -2.21 -10.92
N HIS A 202 -21.70 -0.89 -10.80
CA HIS A 202 -21.24 -0.04 -11.90
C HIS A 202 -20.09 0.85 -11.46
N SER A 203 -19.09 1.06 -12.31
CA SER A 203 -18.19 2.19 -12.15
C SER A 203 -18.93 3.49 -12.47
N PHE A 204 -18.49 4.59 -11.89
CA PHE A 204 -19.00 5.91 -12.20
C PHE A 204 -17.91 6.97 -12.23
N ASP A 205 -18.15 8.05 -12.93
CA ASP A 205 -17.26 9.19 -12.99
C ASP A 205 -17.42 10.07 -11.75
N LEU A 206 -16.30 10.39 -11.09
CA LEU A 206 -16.29 11.08 -9.81
C LEU A 206 -16.87 12.50 -9.88
N VAL A 207 -16.66 13.20 -10.99
CA VAL A 207 -17.06 14.60 -11.16
C VAL A 207 -18.54 14.68 -11.57
N SER A 208 -18.91 13.97 -12.62
CA SER A 208 -20.29 13.98 -13.15
C SER A 208 -21.27 13.07 -12.41
N GLN A 209 -20.75 12.15 -11.57
CA GLN A 209 -21.51 11.11 -10.84
C GLN A 209 -22.31 10.16 -11.75
N ARG A 210 -22.00 10.16 -13.06
CA ARG A 210 -22.71 9.32 -14.05
C ARG A 210 -22.13 7.92 -14.08
N ARG A 211 -23.00 6.93 -14.18
CA ARG A 211 -22.62 5.53 -14.40
C ARG A 211 -21.87 5.39 -15.72
N GLU A 212 -20.90 4.51 -15.73
CA GLU A 212 -20.09 4.18 -16.91
C GLU A 212 -20.24 2.70 -17.26
N GLY A 213 -19.40 1.82 -16.67
CA GLY A 213 -19.33 0.40 -16.99
C GLY A 213 -19.93 -0.49 -15.92
N ALA A 214 -20.68 -1.53 -16.33
CA ALA A 214 -21.11 -2.59 -15.42
C ALA A 214 -19.94 -3.54 -15.11
N VAL A 215 -19.80 -3.95 -13.85
CA VAL A 215 -18.84 -4.94 -13.41
C VAL A 215 -19.52 -6.03 -12.58
N LYS A 216 -19.04 -7.27 -12.69
CA LYS A 216 -19.64 -8.40 -11.96
C LYS A 216 -19.08 -8.57 -10.56
N LYS A 217 -17.91 -7.99 -10.28
CA LYS A 217 -17.18 -8.22 -9.05
C LYS A 217 -16.20 -7.08 -8.80
N ILE A 218 -16.10 -6.67 -7.55
CA ILE A 218 -15.10 -5.72 -7.06
C ILE A 218 -14.38 -6.28 -5.85
N TYR A 219 -13.16 -5.78 -5.64
CA TYR A 219 -12.36 -6.03 -4.44
C TYR A 219 -12.17 -4.70 -3.73
N LEU A 220 -12.47 -4.66 -2.46
CA LEU A 220 -12.36 -3.49 -1.61
C LEU A 220 -11.20 -3.73 -0.65
N SER A 221 -10.04 -3.17 -0.94
CA SER A 221 -8.91 -3.16 -0.01
C SER A 221 -9.23 -2.33 1.24
N PRO A 222 -8.52 -2.53 2.36
CA PRO A 222 -8.62 -1.61 3.49
C PRO A 222 -8.36 -0.16 3.07
N ALA A 223 -9.05 0.78 3.71
CA ALA A 223 -8.88 2.22 3.48
C ALA A 223 -7.91 2.87 4.48
N ARG A 224 -7.36 2.09 5.40
CA ARG A 224 -6.33 2.49 6.36
C ARG A 224 -5.24 1.42 6.44
N GLU A 225 -4.01 1.85 6.57
CA GLU A 225 -2.87 0.93 6.74
C GLU A 225 -2.85 0.32 8.15
N VAL A 226 -3.46 0.99 9.12
CA VAL A 226 -3.59 0.49 10.49
C VAL A 226 -5.06 0.51 10.92
N LEU A 227 -5.57 -0.67 11.27
CA LEU A 227 -6.94 -0.86 11.74
C LEU A 227 -6.93 -1.20 13.24
N PHE A 228 -7.53 -0.33 14.04
CA PHE A 228 -7.58 -0.49 15.52
C PHE A 228 -8.87 -1.13 16.01
N GLY A 229 -9.85 -1.35 15.13
CA GLY A 229 -11.19 -1.76 15.50
C GLY A 229 -12.00 -0.57 15.99
N ASP A 230 -12.00 -0.31 17.30
CA ASP A 230 -12.69 0.82 17.90
C ASP A 230 -11.72 1.76 18.67
N THR A 231 -12.26 2.91 19.11
CA THR A 231 -11.48 3.92 19.84
C THR A 231 -11.03 3.43 21.21
N GLU A 232 -11.81 2.57 21.86
CA GLU A 232 -11.48 2.01 23.17
C GLU A 232 -10.30 1.03 23.08
N ALA A 233 -10.29 0.15 22.06
CA ALA A 233 -9.16 -0.75 21.79
C ALA A 233 -7.88 0.03 21.47
N ALA A 234 -7.98 1.08 20.65
CA ALA A 234 -6.87 1.97 20.36
C ALA A 234 -6.35 2.65 21.64
N ALA A 235 -7.22 3.23 22.45
CA ALA A 235 -6.81 3.89 23.69
C ALA A 235 -6.14 2.92 24.68
N ARG A 236 -6.67 1.70 24.82
CA ARG A 236 -6.03 0.64 25.65
C ARG A 236 -4.62 0.31 25.16
N LEU A 237 -4.43 0.21 23.85
CA LEU A 237 -3.12 -0.06 23.26
C LEU A 237 -2.11 1.04 23.57
N LEU A 238 -2.49 2.31 23.37
CA LEU A 238 -1.63 3.46 23.65
C LEU A 238 -1.26 3.56 25.14
N ARG A 239 -2.24 3.38 26.03
CA ARG A 239 -1.99 3.37 27.49
C ARG A 239 -1.06 2.22 27.90
N THR A 240 -1.20 1.05 27.28
CA THR A 240 -0.30 -0.08 27.51
C THR A 240 1.12 0.24 27.05
N ALA A 241 1.28 0.92 25.93
CA ALA A 241 2.60 1.36 25.45
C ALA A 241 3.25 2.36 26.41
N LEU A 242 2.47 3.35 26.88
CA LEU A 242 2.94 4.32 27.88
C LEU A 242 3.38 3.64 29.19
N SER A 243 2.62 2.66 29.68
CA SER A 243 2.97 1.95 30.93
C SER A 243 4.26 1.14 30.84
N LYS A 244 4.68 0.78 29.61
CA LYS A 244 5.92 0.03 29.32
C LYS A 244 7.07 0.93 28.88
N ALA A 245 6.85 2.25 28.76
CA ALA A 245 7.87 3.18 28.32
C ALA A 245 9.03 3.24 29.32
N LYS A 246 10.26 3.34 28.78
CA LYS A 246 11.43 3.56 29.63
C LYS A 246 11.33 4.93 30.31
N PRO A 247 11.74 5.06 31.58
CA PRO A 247 11.63 6.32 32.32
C PRO A 247 12.19 7.55 31.58
N ALA A 248 13.28 7.36 30.83
CA ALA A 248 13.93 8.45 30.07
C ALA A 248 13.07 9.03 28.94
N TYR A 249 12.06 8.29 28.45
CA TYR A 249 11.21 8.70 27.33
C TYR A 249 9.72 8.80 27.72
N ALA A 250 9.36 8.42 28.93
CA ALA A 250 7.95 8.29 29.35
C ALA A 250 7.20 9.62 29.26
N GLU A 251 7.80 10.72 29.71
CA GLU A 251 7.20 12.05 29.67
C GLU A 251 7.01 12.54 28.23
N ALA A 252 8.04 12.48 27.40
CA ALA A 252 7.98 12.88 26.00
C ALA A 252 6.97 12.06 25.19
N LEU A 253 6.87 10.74 25.48
CA LEU A 253 5.92 9.87 24.85
C LEU A 253 4.48 10.18 25.31
N ALA A 254 4.26 10.48 26.58
CA ALA A 254 2.98 10.88 27.12
C ALA A 254 2.49 12.19 26.47
N ASP A 255 3.36 13.19 26.37
CA ASP A 255 3.06 14.45 25.70
C ASP A 255 2.71 14.26 24.22
N ALA A 256 3.46 13.40 23.51
CA ALA A 256 3.20 13.11 22.11
C ALA A 256 1.87 12.37 21.87
N MET A 257 1.39 11.59 22.83
CA MET A 257 0.16 10.79 22.75
C MET A 257 -1.07 11.47 23.38
N ASP A 258 -0.90 12.54 24.15
CA ASP A 258 -1.96 13.17 24.94
C ASP A 258 -3.17 13.59 24.08
N GLY A 259 -2.91 14.26 22.95
CA GLY A 259 -3.97 14.71 22.05
C GLY A 259 -4.75 13.54 21.42
N ASP A 260 -4.05 12.47 21.03
CA ASP A 260 -4.69 11.28 20.46
C ASP A 260 -5.51 10.52 21.50
N LEU A 261 -5.00 10.39 22.72
CA LEU A 261 -5.73 9.75 23.83
C LEU A 261 -7.00 10.53 24.19
N LYS A 262 -6.94 11.86 24.24
CA LYS A 262 -8.11 12.72 24.46
C LYS A 262 -9.16 12.55 23.36
N ALA A 263 -8.76 12.48 22.10
CA ALA A 263 -9.67 12.26 20.98
C ALA A 263 -10.31 10.85 21.05
N LEU A 264 -9.52 9.82 21.35
CA LEU A 264 -10.02 8.45 21.53
C LEU A 264 -11.01 8.33 22.69
N ASP A 265 -10.74 8.97 23.82
CA ASP A 265 -11.63 9.01 24.98
C ASP A 265 -12.95 9.76 24.68
N ALA A 266 -12.89 10.74 23.77
CA ALA A 266 -14.07 11.42 23.25
C ALA A 266 -14.82 10.62 22.16
N GLY A 267 -14.39 9.39 21.86
CA GLY A 267 -15.00 8.54 20.83
C GLY A 267 -14.62 8.89 19.39
N THR A 268 -13.55 9.65 19.20
CA THR A 268 -13.07 10.06 17.87
C THR A 268 -11.74 9.39 17.54
N MET A 269 -11.68 8.68 16.40
CA MET A 269 -10.42 8.10 15.90
C MET A 269 -9.55 9.19 15.27
N PRO A 270 -8.33 9.45 15.80
CA PRO A 270 -7.41 10.41 15.18
C PRO A 270 -7.03 10.04 13.74
N ALA A 271 -6.77 11.04 12.91
CA ALA A 271 -6.45 10.82 11.50
C ALA A 271 -5.09 10.10 11.30
N ALA A 272 -4.10 10.45 12.11
CA ALA A 272 -2.71 9.96 11.99
C ALA A 272 -2.41 8.76 12.90
N MET A 273 -3.32 7.78 12.97
CA MET A 273 -3.12 6.57 13.79
C MET A 273 -2.09 5.60 13.19
N ASP A 274 -1.71 5.77 11.95
CA ASP A 274 -0.70 4.97 11.26
C ASP A 274 0.69 5.05 11.90
N LYS A 275 1.02 6.14 12.60
CA LYS A 275 2.24 6.28 13.41
C LYS A 275 2.37 5.22 14.52
N TYR A 276 1.26 4.60 14.93
CA TYR A 276 1.21 3.54 15.94
C TYR A 276 1.21 2.12 15.36
N LEU A 277 1.53 1.96 14.09
CA LEU A 277 1.54 0.65 13.42
C LEU A 277 2.38 -0.40 14.17
N ALA A 278 3.57 -0.02 14.60
CA ALA A 278 4.47 -0.92 15.35
C ALA A 278 3.91 -1.35 16.72
N LEU A 279 2.97 -0.58 17.30
CA LEU A 279 2.28 -0.95 18.52
C LEU A 279 1.08 -1.86 18.24
N ARG A 280 0.43 -1.68 17.08
CA ARG A 280 -0.79 -2.43 16.73
C ARG A 280 -0.51 -3.87 16.34
N TYR A 281 0.58 -4.11 15.64
CA TYR A 281 0.94 -5.43 15.13
C TYR A 281 2.12 -6.00 15.90
N GLU A 282 1.93 -7.15 16.56
CA GLU A 282 2.99 -7.83 17.32
C GLU A 282 4.20 -8.17 16.44
N LYS A 283 3.94 -8.49 15.17
CA LYS A 283 4.94 -8.70 14.12
C LYS A 283 4.58 -7.83 12.92
N PRO A 284 5.00 -6.56 12.93
CA PRO A 284 4.76 -5.70 11.78
C PRO A 284 5.55 -6.21 10.57
N ALA A 285 4.94 -6.08 9.39
CA ALA A 285 5.50 -6.52 8.13
C ALA A 285 6.33 -5.42 7.45
N THR A 286 7.04 -5.79 6.41
CA THR A 286 7.57 -4.87 5.41
C THR A 286 6.95 -5.18 4.05
N ILE A 287 7.19 -4.33 3.05
CA ILE A 287 6.69 -4.57 1.69
C ILE A 287 7.10 -5.94 1.12
N PHE A 288 8.22 -6.52 1.61
CA PHE A 288 8.69 -7.83 1.15
C PHE A 288 7.67 -8.95 1.34
N GLU A 289 6.84 -8.89 2.37
CA GLU A 289 5.84 -9.94 2.64
C GLU A 289 4.72 -9.99 1.59
N TYR A 290 4.58 -8.94 0.79
CA TYR A 290 3.57 -8.87 -0.26
C TYR A 290 3.99 -9.56 -1.56
N PHE A 291 5.25 -9.96 -1.64
CA PHE A 291 5.80 -10.69 -2.78
C PHE A 291 5.96 -12.19 -2.48
N ASP A 292 5.98 -12.96 -3.56
CA ASP A 292 6.39 -14.35 -3.55
C ASP A 292 7.71 -14.47 -4.33
N ALA A 293 8.82 -14.66 -3.60
CA ALA A 293 10.18 -14.76 -4.14
C ALA A 293 10.53 -13.70 -5.21
N PRO A 294 10.47 -12.40 -4.92
CA PRO A 294 10.66 -11.34 -5.90
C PRO A 294 12.11 -11.28 -6.43
N ILE A 295 12.26 -10.65 -7.59
CA ILE A 295 13.56 -10.10 -7.98
C ILE A 295 13.76 -8.81 -7.20
N VAL A 296 14.78 -8.74 -6.35
CA VAL A 296 15.14 -7.49 -5.66
C VAL A 296 16.21 -6.78 -6.48
N PHE A 297 15.89 -5.60 -6.99
CA PHE A 297 16.76 -4.80 -7.83
C PHE A 297 17.20 -3.53 -7.10
N LEU A 298 18.46 -3.45 -6.72
CA LEU A 298 19.03 -2.24 -6.11
C LEU A 298 19.47 -1.29 -7.21
N ASN A 299 18.76 -0.17 -7.39
CA ASN A 299 19.10 0.85 -8.35
C ASN A 299 20.13 1.81 -7.75
N GLU A 300 21.38 1.79 -8.25
CA GLU A 300 22.53 2.51 -7.69
C GLU A 300 22.83 2.11 -6.23
N PRO A 301 23.39 0.90 -5.97
CA PRO A 301 23.55 0.38 -4.62
C PRO A 301 24.30 1.27 -3.64
N SER A 302 25.24 2.08 -4.14
CA SER A 302 26.00 3.04 -3.30
C SER A 302 25.09 4.18 -2.81
N ALA A 303 24.26 4.74 -3.69
CA ALA A 303 23.31 5.79 -3.33
C ALA A 303 22.22 5.26 -2.39
N VAL A 304 21.71 4.04 -2.64
CA VAL A 304 20.75 3.36 -1.76
C VAL A 304 21.32 3.18 -0.36
N ARG A 305 22.61 2.77 -0.24
CA ARG A 305 23.27 2.58 1.06
C ARG A 305 23.43 3.90 1.82
N GLU A 306 23.83 4.96 1.14
CA GLU A 306 23.98 6.28 1.79
C GLU A 306 22.61 6.84 2.22
N ALA A 307 21.57 6.68 1.41
CA ALA A 307 20.21 7.05 1.80
C ALA A 307 19.73 6.23 3.01
N ALA A 308 20.01 4.92 3.07
CA ALA A 308 19.67 4.08 4.23
C ALA A 308 20.32 4.56 5.51
N LYS A 309 21.62 4.92 5.48
CA LYS A 309 22.32 5.50 6.65
C LYS A 309 21.67 6.80 7.11
N GLY A 310 21.22 7.65 6.16
CA GLY A 310 20.49 8.88 6.49
C GLY A 310 19.16 8.61 7.19
N VAL A 311 18.46 7.52 6.84
CA VAL A 311 17.25 7.08 7.53
C VAL A 311 17.60 6.60 8.95
N GLU A 312 18.59 5.72 9.09
CA GLU A 312 19.04 5.24 10.41
C GLU A 312 19.42 6.38 11.35
N PHE A 313 20.13 7.39 10.84
CA PHE A 313 20.52 8.58 11.62
C PHE A 313 19.31 9.35 12.13
N ARG A 314 18.29 9.59 11.27
CA ARG A 314 17.07 10.32 11.66
C ARG A 314 16.22 9.59 12.72
N PHE A 315 16.26 8.27 12.77
CA PHE A 315 15.49 7.47 13.72
C PHE A 315 16.31 6.97 14.92
N GLY A 316 17.62 7.19 14.93
CA GLY A 316 18.53 6.79 16.01
C GLY A 316 18.81 7.89 17.05
N GLU A 317 18.39 9.13 16.78
CA GLU A 317 18.37 10.26 17.71
C GLU A 317 17.03 10.35 18.45
#